data_0c79c034a90efb8f4c4843923f1af7bd
#
_entry.id   0c79c034a90efb8f4c4843923f1af7bd
#
_cell.length_a   1.000
_cell.length_b   1.000
_cell.length_c   1.000
_cell.angle_alpha   90.00
_cell.angle_beta   90.00
_cell.angle_gamma   90.00
#
_symmetry.space_group_name_H-M   'P 1'
#
loop_
_entity.id
_entity.type
_entity.pdbx_description
1 polymer ?
#
loop_
_entity_poly.entity_id
_entity_poly.type
_entity_poly.pdbx_seq_one_letter_code
_entity_poly.pdbx_strand_id
1 'polypeptide(L)'
;ILFTKKRHYKKGRRPFFVNINVSRAEYGGRDVLIATTTDITETVEKDAQLIQAGKMTTLGVMAAGMAHEINQPLNVIQVSADYILKMIRKGRPPDPAELKSVAADIIAGVERASFVIKHVRDFSRQSEIVCSRVVVNDPIRDVFKILGHQLKAHAIEVTLDLDPEIPAIMADHNRLEQVFVNLVSNAIDAIEEKQSLPDAADPARRLAIRSYRDRDRVVVEVSDSGAGMPEHVKNKLFEPFFTTKKVGKGTGLGTSISYGIVKDYNGRIEVESEPGRGTTFTLIFPAEGQGAATAA
;
A
#
# COMPACT_ATOMS: atom_id res chain seq x y z
N ILE A 1 25.59 0.38 22.88
CA ILE A 1 24.49 1.00 22.10
C ILE A 1 24.87 0.94 20.64
N LEU A 2 24.01 0.36 19.80
CA LEU A 2 24.21 0.23 18.37
C LEU A 2 23.25 1.16 17.62
N PHE A 3 23.80 2.05 16.79
CA PHE A 3 23.03 2.87 15.87
C PHE A 3 23.28 2.38 14.44
N THR A 4 22.24 1.87 13.77
CA THR A 4 22.35 1.30 12.42
C THR A 4 21.87 2.28 11.36
N LYS A 5 22.50 2.22 10.18
CA LYS A 5 22.11 2.98 8.97
C LYS A 5 21.87 4.48 9.22
N LYS A 6 22.71 5.13 10.07
CA LYS A 6 22.61 6.57 10.28
C LYS A 6 23.20 7.32 9.10
N ARG A 7 22.44 8.29 8.59
CA ARG A 7 22.86 9.16 7.48
C ARG A 7 23.70 10.30 8.02
N HIS A 8 24.93 10.45 7.51
CA HIS A 8 25.86 11.54 7.79
C HIS A 8 26.25 12.26 6.49
N TYR A 9 26.91 13.39 6.59
CA TYR A 9 27.32 14.18 5.44
C TYR A 9 28.82 14.46 5.49
N LYS A 10 29.52 14.15 4.39
CA LYS A 10 30.93 14.57 4.22
C LYS A 10 31.02 16.07 3.93
N LYS A 11 32.20 16.68 4.14
CA LYS A 11 32.49 18.03 3.71
C LYS A 11 32.19 18.16 2.21
N GLY A 12 31.20 18.96 1.82
CA GLY A 12 30.66 19.04 0.45
C GLY A 12 29.25 18.42 0.30
N ARG A 13 28.54 18.12 1.40
CA ARG A 13 27.14 17.66 1.45
C ARG A 13 26.85 16.30 0.77
N ARG A 14 27.86 15.48 0.49
CA ARG A 14 27.60 14.11 0.05
C ARG A 14 27.14 13.26 1.24
N PRO A 15 25.97 12.61 1.18
CA PRO A 15 25.51 11.73 2.22
C PRO A 15 26.34 10.45 2.25
N PHE A 16 26.55 9.89 3.44
CA PHE A 16 27.10 8.55 3.63
C PHE A 16 26.42 7.88 4.82
N PHE A 17 26.40 6.56 4.84
CA PHE A 17 25.70 5.79 5.86
C PHE A 17 26.73 5.13 6.78
N VAL A 18 26.45 5.16 8.08
CA VAL A 18 27.33 4.56 9.09
C VAL A 18 26.54 3.71 10.07
N ASN A 19 27.18 2.65 10.53
CA ASN A 19 26.84 1.98 11.78
C ASN A 19 27.75 2.52 12.87
N ILE A 20 27.18 2.92 14.01
CA ILE A 20 27.92 3.41 15.17
C ILE A 20 27.64 2.48 16.33
N ASN A 21 28.68 1.85 16.86
CA ASN A 21 28.61 1.06 18.08
C ASN A 21 29.30 1.80 19.21
N VAL A 22 28.58 2.04 20.31
CA VAL A 22 29.13 2.69 21.51
C VAL A 22 29.14 1.72 22.65
N SER A 23 30.34 1.45 23.20
CA SER A 23 30.57 0.60 24.35
C SER A 23 31.28 1.37 25.46
N ARG A 24 31.02 0.99 26.73
CA ARG A 24 31.76 1.47 27.88
C ARG A 24 32.99 0.62 28.06
N ALA A 25 34.10 1.25 28.33
CA ALA A 25 35.40 0.61 28.62
C ALA A 25 36.12 1.38 29.69
N GLU A 26 37.13 0.74 30.32
CA GLU A 26 38.04 1.40 31.23
C GLU A 26 39.40 1.57 30.54
N TYR A 27 39.94 2.78 30.58
CA TYR A 27 41.26 3.09 30.04
C TYR A 27 42.06 3.96 31.02
N GLY A 28 43.19 3.47 31.47
CA GLY A 28 44.06 4.18 32.43
C GLY A 28 43.36 4.51 33.76
N GLY A 29 42.49 3.62 34.28
CA GLY A 29 41.73 3.80 35.52
C GLY A 29 40.56 4.81 35.40
N ARG A 30 40.15 5.15 34.18
CA ARG A 30 39.02 6.05 33.90
C ARG A 30 37.98 5.37 33.03
N ASP A 31 36.70 5.58 33.35
CA ASP A 31 35.60 5.18 32.48
C ASP A 31 35.65 6.00 31.17
N VAL A 32 35.64 5.31 30.04
CA VAL A 32 35.61 5.91 28.71
C VAL A 32 34.49 5.28 27.86
N LEU A 33 33.97 6.05 26.90
CA LEU A 33 33.11 5.53 25.86
C LEU A 33 33.90 5.34 24.57
N ILE A 34 33.91 4.13 24.08
CA ILE A 34 34.50 3.79 22.78
C ILE A 34 33.39 3.80 21.74
N ALA A 35 33.47 4.66 20.72
CA ALA A 35 32.59 4.67 19.58
C ALA A 35 33.32 4.14 18.34
N THR A 36 32.86 3.01 17.83
CA THR A 36 33.30 2.47 16.55
C THR A 36 32.33 2.84 15.46
N THR A 37 32.85 3.47 14.41
CA THR A 37 32.03 3.89 13.27
C THR A 37 32.45 3.15 12.02
N THR A 38 31.52 2.43 11.40
CA THR A 38 31.75 1.69 10.15
C THR A 38 30.99 2.36 9.02
N ASP A 39 31.68 2.78 7.96
CA ASP A 39 31.04 3.28 6.74
C ASP A 39 30.40 2.08 6.01
N ILE A 40 29.07 2.12 5.88
CA ILE A 40 28.27 1.09 5.21
C ILE A 40 27.64 1.61 3.93
N THR A 41 28.12 2.73 3.40
CA THR A 41 27.52 3.39 2.22
C THR A 41 27.48 2.45 1.02
N GLU A 42 28.59 1.78 0.73
CA GLU A 42 28.67 0.82 -0.38
C GLU A 42 27.69 -0.35 -0.21
N THR A 43 27.52 -0.84 1.01
CA THR A 43 26.56 -1.91 1.30
C THR A 43 25.13 -1.44 1.07
N VAL A 44 24.78 -0.25 1.58
CA VAL A 44 23.43 0.34 1.39
C VAL A 44 23.16 0.61 -0.09
N GLU A 45 24.14 1.10 -0.84
CA GLU A 45 24.02 1.34 -2.28
C GLU A 45 23.86 0.02 -3.07
N LYS A 46 24.63 -1.02 -2.74
CA LYS A 46 24.48 -2.36 -3.33
C LYS A 46 23.13 -2.99 -3.04
N ASP A 47 22.66 -2.90 -1.78
CA ASP A 47 21.34 -3.38 -1.40
C ASP A 47 20.24 -2.66 -2.20
N ALA A 48 20.35 -1.33 -2.32
CA ALA A 48 19.42 -0.53 -3.13
C ALA A 48 19.43 -0.93 -4.61
N GLN A 49 20.62 -1.21 -5.18
CA GLN A 49 20.75 -1.70 -6.56
C GLN A 49 20.16 -3.10 -6.73
N LEU A 50 20.37 -4.01 -5.79
CA LEU A 50 19.78 -5.36 -5.82
C LEU A 50 18.25 -5.31 -5.73
N ILE A 51 17.71 -4.47 -4.85
CA ILE A 51 16.25 -4.24 -4.76
C ILE A 51 15.72 -3.67 -6.06
N GLN A 52 16.42 -2.69 -6.65
CA GLN A 52 16.03 -2.09 -7.91
C GLN A 52 16.10 -3.10 -9.07
N ALA A 53 17.15 -3.91 -9.15
CA ALA A 53 17.27 -4.98 -10.14
C ALA A 53 16.16 -6.02 -9.98
N GLY A 54 15.82 -6.41 -8.74
CA GLY A 54 14.69 -7.27 -8.44
C GLY A 54 13.35 -6.68 -8.90
N LYS A 55 13.11 -5.39 -8.62
CA LYS A 55 11.93 -4.66 -9.12
C LYS A 55 11.88 -4.64 -10.65
N MET A 56 13.00 -4.39 -11.32
CA MET A 56 13.06 -4.38 -12.80
C MET A 56 12.84 -5.77 -13.40
N THR A 57 13.38 -6.82 -12.78
CA THR A 57 13.12 -8.20 -13.21
C THR A 57 11.63 -8.53 -13.07
N THR A 58 11.04 -8.19 -11.92
CA THR A 58 9.61 -8.34 -11.68
C THR A 58 8.79 -7.55 -12.70
N LEU A 59 9.15 -6.29 -12.98
CA LEU A 59 8.52 -5.45 -13.99
C LEU A 59 8.61 -6.07 -15.39
N GLY A 60 9.76 -6.65 -15.74
CA GLY A 60 9.98 -7.32 -17.03
C GLY A 60 9.08 -8.54 -17.21
N VAL A 61 8.97 -9.41 -16.21
CA VAL A 61 8.06 -10.57 -16.22
C VAL A 61 6.61 -10.12 -16.34
N MET A 62 6.29 -8.96 -15.79
CA MET A 62 4.93 -8.41 -15.71
C MET A 62 4.54 -7.53 -16.89
N ALA A 63 5.48 -7.15 -17.76
CA ALA A 63 5.23 -6.20 -18.86
C ALA A 63 4.06 -6.62 -19.77
N ALA A 64 3.92 -7.93 -20.04
CA ALA A 64 2.82 -8.46 -20.83
C ALA A 64 1.46 -8.29 -20.14
N GLY A 65 1.37 -8.53 -18.83
CA GLY A 65 0.16 -8.31 -18.03
C GLY A 65 -0.23 -6.84 -17.95
N MET A 66 0.76 -5.95 -17.75
CA MET A 66 0.53 -4.50 -17.73
C MET A 66 0.05 -3.96 -19.07
N ALA A 67 0.65 -4.43 -20.19
CA ALA A 67 0.19 -4.05 -21.53
C ALA A 67 -1.28 -4.48 -21.72
N HIS A 68 -1.65 -5.67 -21.25
CA HIS A 68 -3.03 -6.14 -21.31
C HIS A 68 -3.98 -5.27 -20.46
N GLU A 69 -3.59 -4.95 -19.22
CA GLU A 69 -4.40 -4.13 -18.32
C GLU A 69 -4.55 -2.66 -18.77
N ILE A 70 -3.56 -2.11 -19.46
CA ILE A 70 -3.65 -0.77 -20.07
C ILE A 70 -4.51 -0.82 -21.33
N ASN A 71 -4.36 -1.87 -22.16
CA ASN A 71 -5.10 -1.99 -23.42
C ASN A 71 -6.60 -2.21 -23.18
N GLN A 72 -7.01 -2.85 -22.08
CA GLN A 72 -8.43 -3.05 -21.76
C GLN A 72 -9.22 -1.74 -21.68
N PRO A 73 -8.88 -0.77 -20.80
CA PRO A 73 -9.58 0.51 -20.75
C PRO A 73 -9.45 1.33 -22.03
N LEU A 74 -8.32 1.24 -22.72
CA LEU A 74 -8.15 1.90 -24.02
C LEU A 74 -9.11 1.34 -25.08
N ASN A 75 -9.33 0.03 -25.10
CA ASN A 75 -10.34 -0.61 -25.97
C ASN A 75 -11.76 -0.13 -25.65
N VAL A 76 -12.12 0.03 -24.38
CA VAL A 76 -13.42 0.58 -23.98
C VAL A 76 -13.58 2.00 -24.53
N ILE A 77 -12.56 2.85 -24.33
CA ILE A 77 -12.56 4.22 -24.86
C ILE A 77 -12.74 4.23 -26.39
N GLN A 78 -11.98 3.39 -27.08
CA GLN A 78 -12.01 3.30 -28.54
C GLN A 78 -13.40 2.84 -29.03
N VAL A 79 -13.95 1.75 -28.49
CA VAL A 79 -15.28 1.24 -28.88
C VAL A 79 -16.37 2.29 -28.63
N SER A 80 -16.31 2.99 -27.50
CA SER A 80 -17.24 4.06 -27.15
C SER A 80 -17.15 5.24 -28.11
N ALA A 81 -15.94 5.66 -28.48
CA ALA A 81 -15.73 6.72 -29.46
C ALA A 81 -16.19 6.30 -30.87
N ASP A 82 -15.85 5.08 -31.30
CA ASP A 82 -16.28 4.51 -32.58
C ASP A 82 -17.80 4.39 -32.68
N TYR A 83 -18.47 4.05 -31.57
CA TYR A 83 -19.94 4.05 -31.51
C TYR A 83 -20.51 5.43 -31.85
N ILE A 84 -20.04 6.48 -31.18
CA ILE A 84 -20.49 7.87 -31.43
C ILE A 84 -20.28 8.23 -32.92
N LEU A 85 -19.07 7.99 -33.46
CA LEU A 85 -18.75 8.30 -34.84
C LEU A 85 -19.64 7.54 -35.83
N LYS A 86 -19.90 6.26 -35.58
CA LYS A 86 -20.78 5.42 -36.39
C LYS A 86 -22.23 5.93 -36.41
N MET A 87 -22.73 6.36 -35.26
CA MET A 87 -24.10 6.90 -35.16
C MET A 87 -24.23 8.23 -35.89
N ILE A 88 -23.24 9.12 -35.77
CA ILE A 88 -23.20 10.39 -36.51
C ILE A 88 -23.19 10.12 -38.05
N ARG A 89 -22.31 9.20 -38.51
CA ARG A 89 -22.23 8.85 -39.94
C ARG A 89 -23.54 8.27 -40.50
N LYS A 90 -24.33 7.60 -39.68
CA LYS A 90 -25.63 7.03 -40.06
C LYS A 90 -26.77 8.06 -40.02
N GLY A 91 -26.50 9.31 -39.69
CA GLY A 91 -27.51 10.35 -39.50
C GLY A 91 -28.48 10.10 -38.33
N ARG A 92 -28.08 9.26 -37.38
CA ARG A 92 -28.81 8.95 -36.16
C ARG A 92 -27.92 9.27 -34.96
N PRO A 93 -27.84 10.54 -34.54
CA PRO A 93 -27.06 10.89 -33.36
C PRO A 93 -27.64 10.17 -32.12
N PRO A 94 -26.79 9.69 -31.18
CA PRO A 94 -27.24 9.08 -29.95
C PRO A 94 -28.18 10.04 -29.19
N ASP A 95 -29.16 9.50 -28.47
CA ASP A 95 -29.99 10.32 -27.60
C ASP A 95 -29.12 10.84 -26.40
N PRO A 96 -29.57 11.86 -25.67
CA PRO A 96 -28.83 12.44 -24.56
C PRO A 96 -28.47 11.42 -23.46
N ALA A 97 -29.31 10.42 -23.20
CA ALA A 97 -29.06 9.40 -22.18
C ALA A 97 -27.98 8.41 -22.65
N GLU A 98 -28.05 7.95 -23.90
CA GLU A 98 -27.01 7.14 -24.53
C GLU A 98 -25.66 7.88 -24.57
N LEU A 99 -25.67 9.16 -24.98
CA LEU A 99 -24.45 9.97 -25.04
C LEU A 99 -23.82 10.13 -23.65
N LYS A 100 -24.64 10.33 -22.61
CA LYS A 100 -24.19 10.41 -21.23
C LYS A 100 -23.57 9.08 -20.76
N SER A 101 -24.17 7.95 -21.11
CA SER A 101 -23.63 6.62 -20.77
C SER A 101 -22.29 6.38 -21.45
N VAL A 102 -22.20 6.64 -22.76
CA VAL A 102 -20.95 6.45 -23.52
C VAL A 102 -19.84 7.39 -23.04
N ALA A 103 -20.17 8.64 -22.70
CA ALA A 103 -19.21 9.57 -22.10
C ALA A 103 -18.72 9.09 -20.73
N ALA A 104 -19.60 8.52 -19.90
CA ALA A 104 -19.24 7.94 -18.61
C ALA A 104 -18.28 6.74 -18.78
N ASP A 105 -18.50 5.87 -19.77
CA ASP A 105 -17.61 4.75 -20.07
C ASP A 105 -16.22 5.22 -20.52
N ILE A 106 -16.14 6.29 -21.32
CA ILE A 106 -14.87 6.91 -21.73
C ILE A 106 -14.13 7.46 -20.52
N ILE A 107 -14.81 8.21 -19.65
CA ILE A 107 -14.21 8.79 -18.43
C ILE A 107 -13.68 7.68 -17.52
N ALA A 108 -14.48 6.66 -17.25
CA ALA A 108 -14.09 5.51 -16.44
C ALA A 108 -12.87 4.77 -17.04
N GLY A 109 -12.81 4.65 -18.38
CA GLY A 109 -11.67 4.09 -19.08
C GLY A 109 -10.40 4.93 -18.89
N VAL A 110 -10.48 6.25 -19.01
CA VAL A 110 -9.35 7.16 -18.79
C VAL A 110 -8.84 7.10 -17.35
N GLU A 111 -9.74 7.15 -16.37
CA GLU A 111 -9.40 7.05 -14.94
C GLU A 111 -8.68 5.74 -14.65
N ARG A 112 -9.16 4.64 -15.20
CA ARG A 112 -8.58 3.31 -15.03
C ARG A 112 -7.21 3.20 -15.66
N ALA A 113 -7.01 3.66 -16.90
CA ALA A 113 -5.70 3.65 -17.55
C ALA A 113 -4.70 4.50 -16.76
N SER A 114 -5.12 5.68 -16.30
CA SER A 114 -4.30 6.59 -15.48
C SER A 114 -3.91 5.96 -14.15
N PHE A 115 -4.83 5.23 -13.52
CA PHE A 115 -4.57 4.47 -12.28
C PHE A 115 -3.48 3.42 -12.50
N VAL A 116 -3.60 2.57 -13.53
CA VAL A 116 -2.60 1.54 -13.84
C VAL A 116 -1.23 2.17 -14.10
N ILE A 117 -1.16 3.21 -14.95
CA ILE A 117 0.09 3.91 -15.29
C ILE A 117 0.75 4.51 -14.04
N LYS A 118 -0.04 5.15 -13.16
CA LYS A 118 0.47 5.70 -11.89
C LYS A 118 1.10 4.63 -11.02
N HIS A 119 0.43 3.48 -10.85
CA HIS A 119 0.92 2.38 -10.00
C HIS A 119 2.19 1.74 -10.57
N VAL A 120 2.26 1.54 -11.88
CA VAL A 120 3.47 1.06 -12.57
C VAL A 120 4.64 2.02 -12.34
N ARG A 121 4.39 3.32 -12.51
CA ARG A 121 5.39 4.36 -12.29
C ARG A 121 5.87 4.40 -10.84
N ASP A 122 4.94 4.32 -9.87
CA ASP A 122 5.26 4.37 -8.45
C ASP A 122 6.04 3.11 -8.00
N PHE A 123 5.74 1.94 -8.58
CA PHE A 123 6.51 0.72 -8.38
C PHE A 123 7.93 0.81 -8.98
N SER A 124 8.05 1.39 -10.19
CA SER A 124 9.35 1.55 -10.89
C SER A 124 10.23 2.64 -10.29
N ARG A 125 9.62 3.64 -9.62
CA ARG A 125 10.35 4.81 -9.16
C ARG A 125 11.28 4.46 -8.01
N GLN A 126 12.53 4.85 -8.16
CA GLN A 126 13.50 4.95 -7.08
C GLN A 126 13.14 6.21 -6.26
N SER A 127 12.11 6.13 -5.42
CA SER A 127 11.86 7.21 -4.48
C SER A 127 13.01 7.19 -3.48
N GLU A 128 13.73 8.29 -3.33
CA GLU A 128 14.43 8.53 -2.07
C GLU A 128 13.36 8.41 -0.99
N ILE A 129 13.40 7.32 -0.24
CA ILE A 129 12.45 7.09 0.86
C ILE A 129 12.80 8.15 1.90
N VAL A 130 12.04 9.23 1.93
CA VAL A 130 12.19 10.26 2.96
C VAL A 130 11.53 9.73 4.24
N CYS A 131 12.20 8.81 4.91
CA CYS A 131 11.75 8.35 6.22
C CYS A 131 11.79 9.53 7.20
N SER A 132 10.63 9.88 7.70
CA SER A 132 10.42 10.85 8.77
C SER A 132 9.68 10.19 9.94
N ARG A 133 9.59 10.90 11.05
CA ARG A 133 8.74 10.48 12.17
C ARG A 133 7.28 10.63 11.76
N VAL A 134 6.55 9.54 11.67
CA VAL A 134 5.13 9.52 11.31
C VAL A 134 4.32 8.83 12.40
N VAL A 135 3.31 9.50 12.90
CA VAL A 135 2.27 8.91 13.73
C VAL A 135 1.27 8.24 12.78
N VAL A 136 1.12 6.92 12.87
CA VAL A 136 0.31 6.13 11.90
C VAL A 136 -1.16 6.56 11.85
N ASN A 137 -1.65 7.21 12.91
CA ASN A 137 -3.02 7.74 12.95
C ASN A 137 -3.27 8.85 11.94
N ASP A 138 -2.24 9.61 11.54
CA ASP A 138 -2.39 10.72 10.60
C ASP A 138 -2.69 10.22 9.19
N PRO A 139 -1.86 9.35 8.54
CA PRO A 139 -2.23 8.78 7.25
C PRO A 139 -3.53 7.97 7.28
N ILE A 140 -3.89 7.33 8.41
CA ILE A 140 -5.20 6.67 8.54
C ILE A 140 -6.33 7.70 8.43
N ARG A 141 -6.25 8.83 9.16
CA ARG A 141 -7.30 9.88 9.07
C ARG A 141 -7.39 10.51 7.68
N ASP A 142 -6.26 10.65 6.98
CA ASP A 142 -6.23 11.25 5.65
C ASP A 142 -6.96 10.39 4.61
N VAL A 143 -6.91 9.05 4.74
CA VAL A 143 -7.70 8.13 3.89
C VAL A 143 -9.20 8.43 3.95
N PHE A 144 -9.74 8.79 5.13
CA PHE A 144 -11.16 9.10 5.26
C PHE A 144 -11.55 10.45 4.64
N LYS A 145 -10.58 11.37 4.43
CA LYS A 145 -10.80 12.58 3.63
C LYS A 145 -10.98 12.24 2.15
N ILE A 146 -10.30 11.19 1.68
CA ILE A 146 -10.33 10.74 0.28
C ILE A 146 -11.54 9.82 0.03
N LEU A 147 -11.69 8.77 0.85
CA LEU A 147 -12.67 7.70 0.62
C LEU A 147 -13.98 7.87 1.42
N GLY A 148 -14.07 8.89 2.28
CA GLY A 148 -15.23 9.08 3.15
C GLY A 148 -16.55 9.25 2.40
N HIS A 149 -16.54 9.85 1.21
CA HIS A 149 -17.74 9.96 0.36
C HIS A 149 -18.15 8.58 -0.20
N GLN A 150 -17.19 7.76 -0.63
CA GLN A 150 -17.48 6.39 -1.10
C GLN A 150 -18.04 5.53 0.02
N LEU A 151 -17.42 5.54 1.20
CA LEU A 151 -17.89 4.77 2.36
C LEU A 151 -19.35 5.12 2.71
N LYS A 152 -19.71 6.41 2.69
CA LYS A 152 -21.10 6.88 2.91
C LYS A 152 -22.03 6.44 1.79
N ALA A 153 -21.61 6.55 0.52
CA ALA A 153 -22.41 6.15 -0.63
C ALA A 153 -22.77 4.66 -0.62
N HIS A 154 -21.85 3.82 -0.08
CA HIS A 154 -22.03 2.37 0.08
C HIS A 154 -22.65 2.00 1.44
N ALA A 155 -23.08 2.99 2.25
CA ALA A 155 -23.65 2.81 3.58
C ALA A 155 -22.79 1.91 4.50
N ILE A 156 -21.46 2.10 4.47
CA ILE A 156 -20.51 1.37 5.30
C ILE A 156 -20.34 2.12 6.62
N GLU A 157 -20.60 1.42 7.73
CA GLU A 157 -20.36 1.91 9.08
C GLU A 157 -18.87 1.81 9.39
N VAL A 158 -18.26 2.94 9.77
CA VAL A 158 -16.84 3.03 10.05
C VAL A 158 -16.60 3.23 11.53
N THR A 159 -15.77 2.38 12.13
CA THR A 159 -15.31 2.51 13.51
C THR A 159 -13.81 2.78 13.52
N LEU A 160 -13.39 3.86 14.20
CA LEU A 160 -11.98 4.22 14.39
C LEU A 160 -11.65 4.15 15.90
N ASP A 161 -10.85 3.15 16.29
CA ASP A 161 -10.30 3.00 17.63
C ASP A 161 -8.79 3.26 17.57
N LEU A 162 -8.43 4.55 17.54
CA LEU A 162 -7.05 4.99 17.34
C LEU A 162 -6.45 5.48 18.65
N ASP A 163 -5.44 4.76 19.18
CA ASP A 163 -4.70 5.16 20.37
C ASP A 163 -4.08 6.56 20.18
N PRO A 164 -4.49 7.57 20.95
CA PRO A 164 -3.97 8.94 20.79
C PRO A 164 -2.50 9.08 21.20
N GLU A 165 -1.97 8.17 22.01
CA GLU A 165 -0.59 8.17 22.50
C GLU A 165 0.31 7.19 21.72
N ILE A 166 -0.13 6.71 20.56
CA ILE A 166 0.63 5.77 19.76
C ILE A 166 1.99 6.35 19.37
N PRO A 167 3.10 5.63 19.57
CA PRO A 167 4.42 6.15 19.21
C PRO A 167 4.57 6.32 17.70
N ALA A 168 5.42 7.27 17.29
CA ALA A 168 5.79 7.43 15.90
C ALA A 168 6.61 6.23 15.38
N ILE A 169 6.55 6.01 14.09
CA ILE A 169 7.42 5.08 13.34
C ILE A 169 8.26 5.86 12.32
N MET A 170 9.34 5.27 11.85
CA MET A 170 10.16 5.83 10.77
C MET A 170 9.60 5.39 9.42
N ALA A 171 8.87 6.27 8.73
CA ALA A 171 8.18 5.97 7.48
C ALA A 171 8.02 7.22 6.60
N ASP A 172 7.50 7.04 5.40
CA ASP A 172 6.98 8.12 4.55
C ASP A 172 5.46 8.16 4.68
N HIS A 173 4.91 9.33 5.02
CA HIS A 173 3.48 9.53 5.26
C HIS A 173 2.63 9.13 4.04
N ASN A 174 3.02 9.56 2.84
CA ASN A 174 2.24 9.31 1.63
C ASN A 174 2.24 7.83 1.24
N ARG A 175 3.34 7.13 1.49
CA ARG A 175 3.41 5.69 1.24
C ARG A 175 2.55 4.90 2.23
N LEU A 176 2.49 5.31 3.50
CA LEU A 176 1.58 4.71 4.47
C LEU A 176 0.13 5.00 4.12
N GLU A 177 -0.20 6.23 3.73
CA GLU A 177 -1.52 6.59 3.21
C GLU A 177 -1.92 5.68 2.04
N GLN A 178 -1.01 5.42 1.09
CA GLN A 178 -1.24 4.50 -0.02
C GLN A 178 -1.57 3.07 0.47
N VAL A 179 -0.89 2.57 1.51
CA VAL A 179 -1.22 1.27 2.12
C VAL A 179 -2.67 1.28 2.62
N PHE A 180 -3.05 2.29 3.40
CA PHE A 180 -4.39 2.35 3.98
C PHE A 180 -5.47 2.58 2.92
N VAL A 181 -5.23 3.41 1.90
CA VAL A 181 -6.13 3.56 0.74
C VAL A 181 -6.38 2.21 0.07
N ASN A 182 -5.33 1.43 -0.17
CA ASN A 182 -5.47 0.11 -0.78
C ASN A 182 -6.29 -0.86 0.10
N LEU A 183 -6.03 -0.90 1.41
CA LEU A 183 -6.74 -1.79 2.32
C LEU A 183 -8.21 -1.40 2.48
N VAL A 184 -8.50 -0.10 2.63
CA VAL A 184 -9.88 0.41 2.74
C VAL A 184 -10.65 0.20 1.43
N SER A 185 -10.04 0.45 0.27
CA SER A 185 -10.66 0.18 -1.03
C SER A 185 -10.98 -1.32 -1.21
N ASN A 186 -10.07 -2.21 -0.80
CA ASN A 186 -10.33 -3.65 -0.83
C ASN A 186 -11.46 -4.06 0.11
N ALA A 187 -11.56 -3.42 1.28
CA ALA A 187 -12.66 -3.65 2.21
C ALA A 187 -14.02 -3.23 1.64
N ILE A 188 -14.09 -2.05 0.97
CA ILE A 188 -15.30 -1.60 0.28
C ILE A 188 -15.73 -2.65 -0.75
N ASP A 189 -14.82 -3.08 -1.62
CA ASP A 189 -15.11 -4.06 -2.67
C ASP A 189 -15.58 -5.40 -2.08
N ALA A 190 -14.94 -5.89 -1.01
CA ALA A 190 -15.30 -7.15 -0.35
C ALA A 190 -16.67 -7.08 0.33
N ILE A 191 -17.02 -5.93 0.92
CA ILE A 191 -18.34 -5.70 1.53
C ILE A 191 -19.42 -5.68 0.44
N GLU A 192 -19.16 -5.03 -0.71
CA GLU A 192 -20.08 -5.03 -1.85
C GLU A 192 -20.26 -6.41 -2.46
N GLU A 193 -19.17 -7.17 -2.60
CA GLU A 193 -19.21 -8.53 -3.11
C GLU A 193 -20.12 -9.41 -2.26
N LYS A 194 -19.97 -9.35 -0.92
CA LYS A 194 -20.82 -10.08 0.03
C LYS A 194 -22.31 -9.77 -0.16
N GLN A 195 -22.67 -8.52 -0.37
CA GLN A 195 -24.06 -8.11 -0.58
C GLN A 195 -24.67 -8.68 -1.86
N SER A 196 -23.84 -9.07 -2.81
CA SER A 196 -24.28 -9.67 -4.07
C SER A 196 -24.52 -11.19 -3.96
N LEU A 197 -24.21 -11.80 -2.80
CA LEU A 197 -24.39 -13.23 -2.56
C LEU A 197 -25.81 -13.51 -2.01
N PRO A 198 -26.52 -14.55 -2.52
CA PRO A 198 -27.90 -14.85 -2.12
C PRO A 198 -28.10 -15.19 -0.64
N ASP A 199 -27.05 -15.73 0.02
CA ASP A 199 -27.10 -16.25 1.39
C ASP A 199 -26.24 -15.41 2.37
N ALA A 200 -26.16 -14.10 2.19
CA ALA A 200 -25.41 -13.24 3.11
C ALA A 200 -26.02 -13.28 4.52
N ALA A 201 -25.48 -14.12 5.40
CA ALA A 201 -25.99 -14.32 6.75
C ALA A 201 -25.88 -13.09 7.68
N ASP A 202 -25.00 -12.14 7.35
CA ASP A 202 -24.85 -10.86 8.07
C ASP A 202 -24.88 -9.71 7.06
N PRO A 203 -25.96 -8.90 7.03
CA PRO A 203 -26.07 -7.74 6.15
C PRO A 203 -25.21 -6.56 6.62
N ALA A 204 -24.53 -6.66 7.75
CA ALA A 204 -23.77 -5.55 8.32
C ALA A 204 -22.61 -5.15 7.41
N ARG A 205 -22.53 -3.86 7.09
CA ARG A 205 -21.47 -3.23 6.30
C ARG A 205 -20.55 -2.49 7.24
N ARG A 206 -19.56 -3.17 7.78
CA ARG A 206 -18.67 -2.62 8.81
C ARG A 206 -17.22 -2.60 8.33
N LEU A 207 -16.57 -1.48 8.59
CA LEU A 207 -15.13 -1.30 8.48
C LEU A 207 -14.62 -0.79 9.83
N ALA A 208 -13.72 -1.51 10.47
CA ALA A 208 -13.09 -1.08 11.71
C ALA A 208 -11.58 -0.90 11.50
N ILE A 209 -11.04 0.21 11.98
CA ILE A 209 -9.58 0.40 12.03
C ILE A 209 -9.21 0.67 13.48
N ARG A 210 -8.27 -0.13 13.97
CA ARG A 210 -7.74 0.00 15.31
C ARG A 210 -6.24 0.22 15.25
N SER A 211 -5.71 1.15 16.03
CA SER A 211 -4.28 1.31 16.22
C SER A 211 -3.94 1.26 17.70
N TYR A 212 -2.87 0.54 18.05
CA TYR A 212 -2.44 0.42 19.43
C TYR A 212 -0.95 0.12 19.52
N ARG A 213 -0.39 0.36 20.71
CA ARG A 213 0.97 -0.02 21.04
C ARG A 213 0.98 -1.43 21.65
N ASP A 214 1.81 -2.31 21.10
CA ASP A 214 2.17 -3.59 21.71
C ASP A 214 3.66 -3.60 22.01
N ARG A 215 4.01 -3.34 23.28
CA ARG A 215 5.39 -3.24 23.79
C ARG A 215 6.22 -2.20 23.01
N ASP A 216 7.13 -2.67 22.15
CA ASP A 216 8.02 -1.90 21.29
C ASP A 216 7.53 -1.81 19.84
N ARG A 217 6.26 -2.14 19.60
CA ARG A 217 5.65 -2.17 18.26
C ARG A 217 4.43 -1.28 18.19
N VAL A 218 4.20 -0.76 17.01
CA VAL A 218 2.97 -0.10 16.59
C VAL A 218 2.18 -1.08 15.76
N VAL A 219 0.96 -1.36 16.16
CA VAL A 219 0.05 -2.30 15.49
C VAL A 219 -1.13 -1.53 14.93
N VAL A 220 -1.48 -1.82 13.68
CA VAL A 220 -2.70 -1.31 13.03
C VAL A 220 -3.48 -2.48 12.46
N GLU A 221 -4.72 -2.60 12.88
CA GLU A 221 -5.67 -3.61 12.39
C GLU A 221 -6.70 -2.91 11.50
N VAL A 222 -6.95 -3.47 10.33
CA VAL A 222 -7.99 -3.04 9.39
C VAL A 222 -8.90 -4.24 9.17
N SER A 223 -10.13 -4.18 9.70
CA SER A 223 -11.10 -5.27 9.67
C SER A 223 -12.33 -4.88 8.86
N ASP A 224 -12.77 -5.73 7.97
CA ASP A 224 -14.00 -5.60 7.20
C ASP A 224 -14.97 -6.76 7.45
N SER A 225 -16.25 -6.51 7.25
CA SER A 225 -17.29 -7.54 7.30
C SER A 225 -17.66 -8.12 5.93
N GLY A 226 -16.73 -8.06 4.97
CA GLY A 226 -16.95 -8.43 3.57
C GLY A 226 -17.04 -9.93 3.31
N ALA A 227 -16.87 -10.33 2.05
CA ALA A 227 -16.99 -11.72 1.60
C ALA A 227 -15.92 -12.66 2.18
N GLY A 228 -14.80 -12.11 2.67
CA GLY A 228 -13.67 -12.91 3.14
C GLY A 228 -12.99 -13.69 2.04
N MET A 229 -11.99 -14.50 2.41
CA MET A 229 -11.16 -15.24 1.46
C MET A 229 -10.91 -16.68 1.90
N PRO A 230 -10.98 -17.64 0.96
CA PRO A 230 -10.54 -18.99 1.23
C PRO A 230 -9.00 -19.10 1.28
N GLU A 231 -8.49 -20.17 1.89
CA GLU A 231 -7.05 -20.35 2.18
C GLU A 231 -6.16 -20.23 0.92
N HIS A 232 -6.60 -20.79 -0.21
CA HIS A 232 -5.82 -20.73 -1.45
C HIS A 232 -5.69 -19.30 -2.01
N VAL A 233 -6.61 -18.38 -1.68
CA VAL A 233 -6.56 -16.97 -2.03
C VAL A 233 -5.62 -16.24 -1.07
N LYS A 234 -5.72 -16.50 0.24
CA LYS A 234 -4.81 -15.92 1.24
C LYS A 234 -3.35 -16.18 0.92
N ASN A 235 -3.02 -17.40 0.50
CA ASN A 235 -1.65 -17.81 0.19
C ASN A 235 -1.05 -17.06 -1.02
N LYS A 236 -1.89 -16.53 -1.92
CA LYS A 236 -1.47 -15.79 -3.11
C LYS A 236 -1.73 -14.28 -3.03
N LEU A 237 -2.32 -13.81 -1.93
CA LEU A 237 -2.80 -12.43 -1.79
C LEU A 237 -1.72 -11.37 -2.05
N PHE A 238 -0.47 -11.67 -1.71
CA PHE A 238 0.66 -10.76 -1.88
C PHE A 238 1.44 -10.99 -3.19
N GLU A 239 1.04 -11.98 -3.99
CA GLU A 239 1.61 -12.16 -5.32
C GLU A 239 1.15 -11.00 -6.21
N PRO A 240 2.06 -10.34 -6.91
CA PRO A 240 1.69 -9.28 -7.84
C PRO A 240 0.72 -9.77 -8.92
N PHE A 241 -0.28 -8.91 -9.26
CA PHE A 241 -1.37 -9.18 -10.22
C PHE A 241 -2.34 -10.30 -9.85
N PHE A 242 -2.18 -10.94 -8.71
CA PHE A 242 -3.17 -11.87 -8.23
C PHE A 242 -4.44 -11.12 -7.83
N THR A 243 -5.56 -11.48 -8.43
CA THR A 243 -6.88 -10.90 -8.12
C THR A 243 -7.98 -11.93 -8.34
N THR A 244 -8.96 -11.93 -7.45
CA THR A 244 -10.22 -12.69 -7.61
C THR A 244 -11.32 -11.84 -8.24
N LYS A 245 -11.09 -10.53 -8.41
CA LYS A 245 -12.07 -9.61 -9.00
C LYS A 245 -12.20 -9.86 -10.50
N LYS A 246 -13.41 -9.61 -11.04
CA LYS A 246 -13.68 -9.72 -12.47
C LYS A 246 -12.67 -8.91 -13.28
N VAL A 247 -12.33 -9.42 -14.47
CA VAL A 247 -11.49 -8.71 -15.43
C VAL A 247 -12.00 -7.26 -15.57
N GLY A 248 -11.09 -6.35 -15.32
CA GLY A 248 -11.46 -4.96 -15.38
C GLY A 248 -11.75 -4.28 -14.02
N LYS A 249 -11.95 -4.98 -12.89
CA LYS A 249 -12.26 -4.40 -11.57
C LYS A 249 -11.12 -4.46 -10.54
N GLY A 250 -10.07 -5.24 -10.78
CA GLY A 250 -8.92 -5.32 -9.88
C GLY A 250 -7.61 -5.46 -10.65
N THR A 251 -6.58 -4.73 -10.27
CA THR A 251 -5.24 -4.83 -10.87
C THR A 251 -4.37 -5.88 -10.21
N GLY A 252 -4.78 -6.42 -9.05
CA GLY A 252 -3.97 -7.35 -8.27
C GLY A 252 -2.65 -6.76 -7.73
N LEU A 253 -2.46 -5.44 -7.84
CA LEU A 253 -1.22 -4.76 -7.42
C LEU A 253 -1.33 -4.15 -6.01
N GLY A 254 -2.52 -3.81 -5.54
CA GLY A 254 -2.69 -3.06 -4.29
C GLY A 254 -2.09 -3.76 -3.08
N THR A 255 -2.37 -5.04 -2.88
CA THR A 255 -1.88 -5.83 -1.74
C THR A 255 -0.38 -6.11 -1.83
N SER A 256 0.16 -6.39 -3.01
CA SER A 256 1.59 -6.60 -3.21
C SER A 256 2.40 -5.32 -3.00
N ILE A 257 1.89 -4.16 -3.43
CA ILE A 257 2.49 -2.84 -3.15
C ILE A 257 2.46 -2.55 -1.65
N SER A 258 1.32 -2.79 -0.99
CA SER A 258 1.19 -2.60 0.46
C SER A 258 2.18 -3.47 1.23
N TYR A 259 2.35 -4.73 0.84
CA TYR A 259 3.35 -5.63 1.40
C TYR A 259 4.77 -5.08 1.25
N GLY A 260 5.14 -4.61 0.06
CA GLY A 260 6.45 -4.00 -0.20
C GLY A 260 6.69 -2.76 0.65
N ILE A 261 5.70 -1.85 0.75
CA ILE A 261 5.81 -0.64 1.57
C ILE A 261 6.00 -0.98 3.05
N VAL A 262 5.21 -1.92 3.58
CA VAL A 262 5.34 -2.33 4.99
C VAL A 262 6.71 -2.94 5.27
N LYS A 263 7.24 -3.76 4.35
CA LYS A 263 8.58 -4.34 4.45
C LYS A 263 9.69 -3.31 4.39
N ASP A 264 9.58 -2.27 3.56
CA ASP A 264 10.55 -1.18 3.48
C ASP A 264 10.73 -0.46 4.82
N TYR A 265 9.72 -0.49 5.71
CA TYR A 265 9.76 0.07 7.06
C TYR A 265 10.04 -0.96 8.15
N ASN A 266 10.64 -2.11 7.79
CA ASN A 266 10.89 -3.24 8.70
C ASN A 266 9.62 -3.74 9.40
N GLY A 267 8.48 -3.52 8.77
CA GLY A 267 7.19 -3.96 9.27
C GLY A 267 6.84 -5.39 8.81
N ARG A 268 5.73 -5.86 9.35
CA ARG A 268 5.11 -7.14 9.01
C ARG A 268 3.63 -6.91 8.74
N ILE A 269 3.07 -7.64 7.78
CA ILE A 269 1.64 -7.68 7.50
C ILE A 269 1.16 -9.12 7.62
N GLU A 270 0.09 -9.29 8.36
CA GLU A 270 -0.59 -10.55 8.60
C GLU A 270 -2.03 -10.43 8.13
N VAL A 271 -2.64 -11.57 7.79
CA VAL A 271 -4.01 -11.63 7.28
C VAL A 271 -4.76 -12.78 7.93
N GLU A 272 -5.88 -12.45 8.53
CA GLU A 272 -6.89 -13.40 8.98
C GLU A 272 -8.16 -13.19 8.15
N SER A 273 -8.68 -14.25 7.55
CA SER A 273 -9.87 -14.18 6.71
C SER A 273 -10.55 -15.52 6.63
N GLU A 274 -11.88 -15.49 6.70
CA GLU A 274 -12.75 -16.65 6.51
C GLU A 274 -13.87 -16.29 5.52
N PRO A 275 -14.21 -17.16 4.57
CA PRO A 275 -15.33 -16.92 3.66
C PRO A 275 -16.63 -16.59 4.40
N GLY A 276 -17.26 -15.50 4.00
CA GLY A 276 -18.52 -14.99 4.59
C GLY A 276 -18.39 -14.22 5.90
N ARG A 277 -17.19 -14.19 6.52
CA ARG A 277 -16.98 -13.49 7.80
C ARG A 277 -16.23 -12.18 7.69
N GLY A 278 -15.49 -11.99 6.58
CA GLY A 278 -14.70 -10.80 6.35
C GLY A 278 -13.20 -11.05 6.47
N THR A 279 -12.43 -9.95 6.52
CA THR A 279 -10.97 -9.99 6.55
C THR A 279 -10.43 -9.01 7.58
N THR A 280 -9.36 -9.41 8.26
CA THR A 280 -8.55 -8.53 9.11
C THR A 280 -7.11 -8.53 8.62
N PHE A 281 -6.62 -7.35 8.26
CA PHE A 281 -5.21 -7.10 8.00
C PHE A 281 -4.57 -6.51 9.24
N THR A 282 -3.48 -7.11 9.72
CA THR A 282 -2.69 -6.61 10.85
C THR A 282 -1.33 -6.15 10.36
N LEU A 283 -1.06 -4.85 10.48
CA LEU A 283 0.21 -4.23 10.15
C LEU A 283 0.98 -3.99 11.44
N ILE A 284 2.24 -4.43 11.49
CA ILE A 284 3.08 -4.35 12.69
C ILE A 284 4.37 -3.64 12.31
N PHE A 285 4.66 -2.52 12.97
CA PHE A 285 5.86 -1.73 12.73
C PHE A 285 6.70 -1.62 14.01
N PRO A 286 8.04 -1.50 13.92
CA PRO A 286 8.85 -1.14 15.07
C PRO A 286 8.55 0.31 15.50
N ALA A 287 8.28 0.53 16.80
CA ALA A 287 8.13 1.87 17.35
C ALA A 287 9.47 2.62 17.31
N GLU A 288 9.42 3.94 17.12
CA GLU A 288 10.63 4.76 17.21
C GLU A 288 11.18 4.76 18.64
N GLY A 289 12.49 4.52 18.76
CA GLY A 289 13.22 4.57 20.03
C GLY A 289 13.88 3.28 20.48
N GLN A 290 13.65 2.13 19.82
CA GLN A 290 14.27 0.84 20.18
C GLN A 290 14.73 -0.01 18.99
N GLY A 291 15.19 0.62 17.92
CA GLY A 291 15.85 -0.10 16.82
C GLY A 291 17.27 -0.51 17.12
N ALA A 292 17.57 -1.13 18.28
CA ALA A 292 18.91 -1.68 18.55
C ALA A 292 18.99 -2.56 19.80
N ALA A 293 17.99 -3.37 20.08
CA ALA A 293 18.19 -4.40 21.09
C ALA A 293 17.34 -5.63 20.73
N THR A 294 17.86 -6.49 19.87
CA THR A 294 17.71 -7.96 19.98
C THR A 294 18.24 -8.61 18.71
N ALA A 295 19.53 -8.90 18.69
CA ALA A 295 20.11 -10.07 18.08
C ALA A 295 21.28 -10.44 18.98
N ALA A 296 20.99 -11.19 20.01
CA ALA A 296 21.95 -12.05 20.70
C ALA A 296 21.77 -13.46 20.14
#